data_7a184d2b25ae6fc66896fbc56492153f
#
_entry.id   7a184d2b25ae6fc66896fbc56492153f
#
_cell.length_a   1.000
_cell.length_b   1.000
_cell.length_c   1.000
_cell.angle_alpha   90.00
_cell.angle_beta   90.00
_cell.angle_gamma   90.00
#
_symmetry.space_group_name_H-M   'P 1'
#
loop_
_entity.id
_entity.type
_entity.pdbx_description
1 polymer ?
#
loop_
_entity_poly.entity_id
_entity_poly.type
_entity_poly.pdbx_seq_one_letter_code
_entity_poly.pdbx_strand_id
1 'polypeptide(L)'
;MKRFDLILKEIISRAASKIIWLATGRKVEGKLKMFPAEIRLAKSFYTDILFEIGGEIFQIEIQAQQDKTMPERMFKYYYAIVEKYKKEPTQIVLFVGRGKPPPSELKTPKLTLKYEVLDMKRIDPDVFIRSRKPYEVVVGVLSGKYREKPRAFRKVMKRISEIVKNEKELLKYMEDISFLGGLFDVKIKVKPMPIQVDIRKPSFTSGEKRKG
;
A
#
# COMPACT_ATOMS: atom_id res chain seq x y z
N MET A 1 7.50 14.69 -3.40
CA MET A 1 6.34 14.42 -2.50
C MET A 1 5.16 13.78 -3.24
N LYS A 2 4.64 14.35 -4.35
CA LYS A 2 3.48 13.77 -5.10
C LYS A 2 3.64 12.31 -5.57
N ARG A 3 4.81 11.92 -6.11
CA ARG A 3 5.05 10.54 -6.61
C ARG A 3 5.01 9.49 -5.49
N PHE A 4 5.55 9.83 -4.32
CA PHE A 4 5.55 8.98 -3.14
C PHE A 4 4.12 8.68 -2.66
N ASP A 5 3.31 9.72 -2.54
CA ASP A 5 1.92 9.64 -2.14
C ASP A 5 1.11 8.75 -3.10
N LEU A 6 1.35 8.89 -4.41
CA LEU A 6 0.68 8.08 -5.43
C LEU A 6 1.04 6.59 -5.31
N ILE A 7 2.33 6.26 -5.18
CA ILE A 7 2.80 4.87 -5.03
C ILE A 7 2.22 4.26 -3.76
N LEU A 8 2.28 4.98 -2.65
CA LEU A 8 1.78 4.50 -1.38
C LEU A 8 0.26 4.23 -1.44
N LYS A 9 -0.52 5.15 -2.00
CA LYS A 9 -1.96 4.99 -2.19
C LYS A 9 -2.29 3.82 -3.11
N GLU A 10 -1.56 3.63 -4.20
CA GLU A 10 -1.75 2.47 -5.11
C GLU A 10 -1.51 1.15 -4.37
N ILE A 11 -0.38 1.02 -3.67
CA ILE A 11 -0.01 -0.20 -2.96
C ILE A 11 -1.02 -0.52 -1.86
N ILE A 12 -1.40 0.47 -1.04
CA ILE A 12 -2.35 0.30 0.05
C ILE A 12 -3.74 -0.04 -0.50
N SER A 13 -4.19 0.60 -1.58
CA SER A 13 -5.49 0.28 -2.21
C SER A 13 -5.55 -1.17 -2.68
N ARG A 14 -4.48 -1.68 -3.28
CA ARG A 14 -4.40 -3.08 -3.73
C ARG A 14 -4.34 -4.08 -2.56
N ALA A 15 -3.80 -3.66 -1.42
CA ALA A 15 -3.74 -4.47 -0.21
C ALA A 15 -4.92 -4.22 0.76
N ALA A 16 -5.96 -3.49 0.32
CA ALA A 16 -7.04 -2.98 1.18
C ALA A 16 -7.69 -4.06 2.05
N SER A 17 -8.07 -5.21 1.49
CA SER A 17 -8.68 -6.30 2.26
C SER A 17 -7.78 -6.81 3.40
N LYS A 18 -6.45 -6.87 3.16
CA LYS A 18 -5.48 -7.26 4.20
C LYS A 18 -5.36 -6.19 5.28
N ILE A 19 -5.35 -4.92 4.90
CA ILE A 19 -5.31 -3.79 5.84
C ILE A 19 -6.58 -3.76 6.70
N ILE A 20 -7.76 -3.95 6.09
CA ILE A 20 -9.03 -4.03 6.82
C ILE A 20 -9.00 -5.16 7.84
N TRP A 21 -8.59 -6.36 7.41
CA TRP A 21 -8.50 -7.50 8.33
C TRP A 21 -7.56 -7.22 9.51
N LEU A 22 -6.38 -6.63 9.27
CA LEU A 22 -5.43 -6.28 10.34
C LEU A 22 -5.96 -5.21 11.28
N ALA A 23 -6.72 -4.24 10.77
CA ALA A 23 -7.26 -3.14 11.57
C ALA A 23 -8.49 -3.54 12.38
N THR A 24 -9.39 -4.35 11.79
CA THR A 24 -10.73 -4.60 12.34
C THR A 24 -10.95 -6.05 12.79
N GLY A 25 -10.03 -6.97 12.44
CA GLY A 25 -10.21 -8.41 12.60
C GLY A 25 -11.21 -9.03 11.61
N ARG A 26 -11.89 -8.23 10.78
CA ARG A 26 -12.95 -8.68 9.86
C ARG A 26 -12.37 -9.03 8.49
N LYS A 27 -12.81 -10.13 7.92
CA LYS A 27 -12.56 -10.43 6.50
C LYS A 27 -13.65 -9.79 5.66
N VAL A 28 -13.25 -9.15 4.56
CA VAL A 28 -14.18 -8.58 3.58
C VAL A 28 -13.98 -9.28 2.25
N GLU A 29 -15.11 -9.64 1.63
CA GLU A 29 -15.15 -10.33 0.34
C GLU A 29 -15.96 -9.50 -0.65
N GLY A 30 -15.61 -9.60 -1.92
CA GLY A 30 -16.30 -8.90 -2.99
C GLY A 30 -15.37 -8.09 -3.88
N LYS A 31 -15.97 -7.48 -4.89
CA LYS A 31 -15.24 -6.60 -5.83
C LYS A 31 -14.98 -5.24 -5.17
N LEU A 32 -13.71 -4.84 -5.17
CA LEU A 32 -13.33 -3.51 -4.72
C LEU A 32 -13.77 -2.46 -5.75
N LYS A 33 -14.49 -1.44 -5.28
CA LYS A 33 -14.92 -0.28 -6.07
C LYS A 33 -14.31 0.98 -5.47
N MET A 34 -13.37 1.59 -6.18
CA MET A 34 -12.76 2.86 -5.76
C MET A 34 -13.74 4.01 -5.91
N PHE A 35 -13.74 4.91 -4.94
CA PHE A 35 -14.43 6.19 -5.03
C PHE A 35 -13.42 7.33 -5.25
N PRO A 36 -13.84 8.47 -5.81
CA PRO A 36 -13.01 9.66 -5.84
C PRO A 36 -12.56 10.04 -4.43
N ALA A 37 -11.28 10.37 -4.28
CA ALA A 37 -10.73 10.84 -3.00
C ALA A 37 -11.29 12.22 -2.60
N GLU A 38 -11.76 13.01 -3.58
CA GLU A 38 -12.45 14.27 -3.34
C GLU A 38 -13.95 14.04 -3.10
N ILE A 39 -14.44 14.51 -1.94
CA ILE A 39 -15.86 14.50 -1.59
C ILE A 39 -16.37 15.93 -1.67
N ARG A 40 -17.19 16.22 -2.67
CA ARG A 40 -17.77 17.56 -2.89
C ARG A 40 -19.11 17.67 -2.16
N LEU A 41 -19.16 18.56 -1.21
CA LEU A 41 -20.35 19.08 -0.54
C LEU A 41 -20.35 20.62 -0.70
N ALA A 42 -20.91 21.37 0.24
CA ALA A 42 -20.72 22.82 0.30
C ALA A 42 -19.24 23.22 0.41
N LYS A 43 -18.42 22.34 1.00
CA LYS A 43 -16.97 22.41 1.04
C LYS A 43 -16.38 21.06 0.59
N SER A 44 -15.35 21.09 -0.25
CA SER A 44 -14.64 19.86 -0.66
C SER A 44 -13.81 19.29 0.47
N PHE A 45 -13.87 17.96 0.63
CA PHE A 45 -13.06 17.19 1.55
C PHE A 45 -12.22 16.18 0.74
N TYR A 46 -10.97 16.04 1.12
CA TYR A 46 -10.02 15.16 0.46
C TYR A 46 -9.55 14.11 1.45
N THR A 47 -9.88 12.85 1.20
CA THR A 47 -9.36 11.67 1.92
C THR A 47 -8.30 10.99 1.07
N ASP A 48 -7.45 10.14 1.68
CA ASP A 48 -6.42 9.46 0.91
C ASP A 48 -7.00 8.36 0.03
N ILE A 49 -7.79 7.45 0.62
CA ILE A 49 -8.34 6.31 -0.09
C ILE A 49 -9.78 6.07 0.39
N LEU A 50 -10.71 5.99 -0.55
CA LEU A 50 -12.11 5.69 -0.30
C LEU A 50 -12.59 4.63 -1.29
N PHE A 51 -13.24 3.58 -0.80
CA PHE A 51 -13.71 2.47 -1.63
C PHE A 51 -14.86 1.71 -0.99
N GLU A 52 -15.51 0.87 -1.78
CA GLU A 52 -16.55 -0.06 -1.35
C GLU A 52 -16.12 -1.50 -1.62
N ILE A 53 -16.34 -2.38 -0.65
CA ILE A 53 -16.18 -3.83 -0.80
C ILE A 53 -17.39 -4.50 -0.14
N GLY A 54 -18.06 -5.40 -0.86
CA GLY A 54 -19.20 -6.13 -0.32
C GLY A 54 -20.36 -5.25 0.13
N GLY A 55 -20.51 -4.05 -0.43
CA GLY A 55 -21.53 -3.09 -0.05
C GLY A 55 -21.18 -2.20 1.16
N GLU A 56 -20.05 -2.41 1.81
CA GLU A 56 -19.54 -1.61 2.92
C GLU A 56 -18.53 -0.57 2.42
N ILE A 57 -18.59 0.65 2.96
CA ILE A 57 -17.65 1.74 2.64
C ILE A 57 -16.48 1.73 3.63
N PHE A 58 -15.28 1.82 3.08
CA PHE A 58 -14.03 1.92 3.81
C PHE A 58 -13.28 3.18 3.43
N GLN A 59 -12.77 3.87 4.44
CA GLN A 59 -11.88 5.01 4.28
C GLN A 59 -10.56 4.70 4.97
N ILE A 60 -9.45 4.85 4.24
CA ILE A 60 -8.10 4.72 4.80
C ILE A 60 -7.39 6.07 4.67
N GLU A 61 -6.91 6.58 5.78
CA GLU A 61 -6.07 7.76 5.89
C GLU A 61 -4.64 7.34 6.23
N ILE A 62 -3.65 7.77 5.44
CA ILE A 62 -2.25 7.36 5.62
C ILE A 62 -1.51 8.46 6.36
N GLN A 63 -0.93 8.13 7.54
CA GLN A 63 -0.31 9.11 8.41
C GLN A 63 1.12 8.74 8.79
N ALA A 64 2.09 9.62 8.50
CA ALA A 64 3.50 9.44 8.84
C ALA A 64 3.93 10.19 10.10
N GLN A 65 3.16 11.18 10.53
CA GLN A 65 3.45 11.99 11.72
C GLN A 65 2.27 11.95 12.69
N GLN A 66 2.55 12.22 13.97
CA GLN A 66 1.47 12.39 14.94
C GLN A 66 0.68 13.65 14.60
N ASP A 67 -0.62 13.51 14.44
CA ASP A 67 -1.55 14.62 14.21
C ASP A 67 -2.62 14.59 15.30
N LYS A 68 -2.60 15.59 16.18
CA LYS A 68 -3.57 15.73 17.27
C LYS A 68 -4.96 16.13 16.77
N THR A 69 -5.05 16.65 15.53
CA THR A 69 -6.32 17.04 14.89
C THR A 69 -6.93 15.91 14.06
N MET A 70 -6.33 14.73 14.11
CA MET A 70 -6.83 13.56 13.39
C MET A 70 -8.28 13.21 13.76
N PRO A 71 -8.70 13.24 15.05
CA PRO A 71 -10.07 12.95 15.42
C PRO A 71 -11.09 13.87 14.72
N GLU A 72 -10.82 15.17 14.66
CA GLU A 72 -11.68 16.15 14.00
C GLU A 72 -11.68 15.96 12.47
N ARG A 73 -10.53 15.56 11.88
CA ARG A 73 -10.46 15.24 10.46
C ARG A 73 -11.29 14.00 10.13
N MET A 74 -11.16 12.93 10.91
CA MET A 74 -11.92 11.70 10.73
C MET A 74 -13.42 11.94 10.88
N PHE A 75 -13.85 12.79 11.84
CA PHE A 75 -15.25 13.20 11.95
C PHE A 75 -15.76 13.95 10.71
N LYS A 76 -14.97 14.88 10.17
CA LYS A 76 -15.33 15.61 8.96
C LYS A 76 -15.48 14.67 7.76
N TYR A 77 -14.58 13.69 7.62
CA TYR A 77 -14.68 12.68 6.57
C TYR A 77 -15.88 11.76 6.77
N TYR A 78 -16.12 11.30 8.00
CA TYR A 78 -17.32 10.52 8.35
C TYR A 78 -18.59 11.24 7.91
N TYR A 79 -18.76 12.48 8.34
CA TYR A 79 -19.92 13.30 7.96
C TYR A 79 -20.07 13.42 6.44
N ALA A 80 -18.99 13.77 5.75
CA ALA A 80 -19.01 13.96 4.31
C ALA A 80 -19.36 12.65 3.55
N ILE A 81 -18.86 11.51 4.02
CA ILE A 81 -19.14 10.20 3.41
C ILE A 81 -20.60 9.80 3.65
N VAL A 82 -21.09 9.93 4.88
CA VAL A 82 -22.49 9.62 5.22
C VAL A 82 -23.43 10.53 4.45
N GLU A 83 -23.14 11.82 4.36
CA GLU A 83 -23.96 12.79 3.61
C GLU A 83 -24.05 12.44 2.11
N LYS A 84 -22.91 12.06 1.51
CA LYS A 84 -22.84 11.78 0.08
C LYS A 84 -23.35 10.39 -0.31
N TYR A 85 -22.97 9.37 0.45
CA TYR A 85 -23.23 7.97 0.08
C TYR A 85 -24.36 7.33 0.88
N LYS A 86 -24.88 8.02 1.91
CA LYS A 86 -25.95 7.54 2.82
C LYS A 86 -25.60 6.20 3.48
N LYS A 87 -24.31 5.97 3.72
CA LYS A 87 -23.74 4.79 4.37
C LYS A 87 -22.66 5.20 5.36
N GLU A 88 -22.58 4.54 6.49
CA GLU A 88 -21.50 4.74 7.45
C GLU A 88 -20.21 4.05 6.98
N PRO A 89 -19.08 4.75 6.99
CA PRO A 89 -17.81 4.15 6.63
C PRO A 89 -17.15 3.44 7.82
N THR A 90 -16.46 2.33 7.57
CA THR A 90 -15.38 1.86 8.44
C THR A 90 -14.15 2.71 8.16
N GLN A 91 -13.71 3.47 9.16
CA GLN A 91 -12.57 4.39 9.02
C GLN A 91 -11.31 3.81 9.66
N ILE A 92 -10.19 3.89 8.95
CA ILE A 92 -8.89 3.35 9.36
C ILE A 92 -7.82 4.42 9.16
N VAL A 93 -7.05 4.72 10.20
CA VAL A 93 -5.80 5.47 10.09
C VAL A 93 -4.65 4.48 10.02
N LEU A 94 -3.97 4.43 8.89
CA LEU A 94 -2.76 3.63 8.69
C LEU A 94 -1.53 4.46 9.09
N PHE A 95 -1.01 4.21 10.30
CA PHE A 95 0.13 4.94 10.81
C PHE A 95 1.46 4.26 10.43
N VAL A 96 2.25 4.93 9.58
CA VAL A 96 3.55 4.45 9.09
C VAL A 96 4.74 5.20 9.70
N GLY A 97 4.50 6.15 10.59
CA GLY A 97 5.51 7.03 11.18
C GLY A 97 6.33 6.43 12.31
N ARG A 98 7.34 7.20 12.75
CA ARG A 98 8.25 6.80 13.86
C ARG A 98 7.68 7.05 15.24
N GLY A 99 6.90 8.11 15.40
CA GLY A 99 6.36 8.60 16.67
C GLY A 99 5.22 7.76 17.24
N LYS A 100 4.43 8.36 18.11
CA LYS A 100 3.18 7.79 18.59
C LYS A 100 2.11 7.94 17.51
N PRO A 101 1.24 6.94 17.32
CA PRO A 101 0.09 7.09 16.43
C PRO A 101 -0.86 8.19 16.96
N PRO A 102 -1.72 8.75 16.10
CA PRO A 102 -2.76 9.68 16.53
C PRO A 102 -3.77 9.00 17.47
N PRO A 103 -4.62 9.77 18.18
CA PRO A 103 -5.73 9.21 18.94
C PRO A 103 -6.66 8.38 18.02
N SER A 104 -7.40 7.44 18.58
CA SER A 104 -8.36 6.57 17.88
C SER A 104 -9.82 6.97 18.06
N GLU A 105 -10.07 8.10 18.70
CA GLU A 105 -11.44 8.58 18.92
C GLU A 105 -11.51 10.11 19.00
N LEU A 106 -12.63 10.66 18.53
CA LEU A 106 -13.12 11.98 18.91
C LEU A 106 -14.12 11.81 20.03
N LYS A 107 -13.88 12.46 21.17
CA LYS A 107 -14.77 12.41 22.32
C LYS A 107 -15.12 13.81 22.78
N THR A 108 -16.41 14.11 22.83
CA THR A 108 -16.99 15.31 23.38
C THR A 108 -18.10 14.93 24.35
N PRO A 109 -18.65 15.84 25.17
CA PRO A 109 -19.77 15.52 26.07
C PRO A 109 -21.01 14.94 25.36
N LYS A 110 -21.19 15.25 24.07
CA LYS A 110 -22.38 14.85 23.28
C LYS A 110 -22.12 13.86 22.17
N LEU A 111 -20.83 13.60 21.84
CA LEU A 111 -20.48 12.77 20.68
C LEU A 111 -19.23 11.94 20.98
N THR A 112 -19.29 10.67 20.63
CA THR A 112 -18.10 9.82 20.53
C THR A 112 -18.06 9.19 19.16
N LEU A 113 -17.00 9.47 18.38
CA LEU A 113 -16.70 8.80 17.13
C LEU A 113 -15.42 8.00 17.31
N LYS A 114 -15.48 6.70 17.08
CA LYS A 114 -14.33 5.79 17.11
C LYS A 114 -13.95 5.38 15.70
N TYR A 115 -12.65 5.19 15.48
CA TYR A 115 -12.09 4.67 14.23
C TYR A 115 -10.85 3.83 14.54
N GLU A 116 -10.47 2.97 13.60
CA GLU A 116 -9.32 2.08 13.78
C GLU A 116 -8.00 2.82 13.53
N VAL A 117 -7.00 2.55 14.36
CA VAL A 117 -5.62 3.04 14.15
C VAL A 117 -4.69 1.85 14.04
N LEU A 118 -4.27 1.56 12.82
CA LEU A 118 -3.33 0.48 12.53
C LEU A 118 -1.89 1.02 12.58
N ASP A 119 -1.21 0.79 13.70
CA ASP A 119 0.21 1.16 13.85
C ASP A 119 1.09 0.10 13.19
N MET A 120 1.59 0.39 12.01
CA MET A 120 2.41 -0.52 11.21
C MET A 120 3.70 -0.96 11.91
N LYS A 121 4.21 -0.21 12.87
CA LYS A 121 5.38 -0.62 13.67
C LYS A 121 5.12 -1.86 14.53
N ARG A 122 3.87 -2.10 14.89
CA ARG A 122 3.46 -3.25 15.73
C ARG A 122 3.14 -4.49 14.91
N ILE A 123 3.04 -4.36 13.59
CA ILE A 123 2.74 -5.47 12.70
C ILE A 123 4.03 -6.18 12.30
N ASP A 124 4.09 -7.51 12.49
CA ASP A 124 5.20 -8.32 12.00
C ASP A 124 5.23 -8.29 10.47
N PRO A 125 6.36 -7.90 9.82
CA PRO A 125 6.49 -7.93 8.38
C PRO A 125 6.13 -9.28 7.74
N ASP A 126 6.37 -10.38 8.42
CA ASP A 126 6.09 -11.72 7.90
C ASP A 126 4.60 -11.97 7.63
N VAL A 127 3.69 -11.21 8.26
CA VAL A 127 2.25 -11.23 7.96
C VAL A 127 1.97 -10.87 6.49
N PHE A 128 2.77 -9.97 5.92
CA PHE A 128 2.68 -9.55 4.52
C PHE A 128 3.57 -10.41 3.61
N ILE A 129 4.79 -10.71 4.04
CA ILE A 129 5.81 -11.42 3.25
C ILE A 129 5.34 -12.83 2.85
N ARG A 130 4.54 -13.50 3.67
CA ARG A 130 3.96 -14.81 3.37
C ARG A 130 2.89 -14.79 2.28
N SER A 131 2.43 -13.62 1.85
CA SER A 131 1.43 -13.51 0.80
C SER A 131 1.98 -14.00 -0.56
N ARG A 132 1.06 -14.42 -1.44
CA ARG A 132 1.34 -14.71 -2.85
C ARG A 132 1.03 -13.52 -3.76
N LYS A 133 0.42 -12.46 -3.23
CA LYS A 133 0.07 -11.25 -3.97
C LYS A 133 1.20 -10.23 -3.83
N PRO A 134 1.90 -9.86 -4.91
CA PRO A 134 3.08 -9.01 -4.84
C PRO A 134 2.85 -7.68 -4.10
N TYR A 135 1.74 -7.01 -4.35
CA TYR A 135 1.42 -5.74 -3.67
C TYR A 135 1.21 -5.89 -2.16
N GLU A 136 0.66 -7.03 -1.68
CA GLU A 136 0.61 -7.29 -0.24
C GLU A 136 2.02 -7.46 0.34
N VAL A 137 2.90 -8.18 -0.36
CA VAL A 137 4.29 -8.36 0.06
C VAL A 137 5.01 -7.01 0.17
N VAL A 138 4.81 -6.10 -0.79
CA VAL A 138 5.42 -4.76 -0.77
C VAL A 138 4.98 -3.95 0.45
N VAL A 139 3.72 -4.06 0.91
CA VAL A 139 3.26 -3.39 2.14
C VAL A 139 4.10 -3.79 3.36
N GLY A 140 4.72 -4.97 3.35
CA GLY A 140 5.62 -5.44 4.41
C GLY A 140 6.79 -4.49 4.72
N VAL A 141 7.23 -3.63 3.78
CA VAL A 141 8.27 -2.63 4.06
C VAL A 141 7.79 -1.55 5.03
N LEU A 142 6.49 -1.29 5.09
CA LEU A 142 5.88 -0.31 5.99
C LEU A 142 5.77 -0.84 7.42
N SER A 143 5.80 -2.15 7.63
CA SER A 143 5.59 -2.82 8.91
C SER A 143 6.90 -3.03 9.70
N GLY A 144 6.77 -3.42 10.97
CA GLY A 144 7.89 -3.68 11.88
C GLY A 144 8.58 -2.45 12.44
N LYS A 145 9.39 -2.66 13.46
CA LYS A 145 10.14 -1.60 14.17
C LYS A 145 11.13 -0.91 13.23
N TYR A 146 11.36 0.37 13.44
CA TYR A 146 12.23 1.20 12.59
C TYR A 146 13.64 0.61 12.43
N ARG A 147 14.27 0.15 13.51
CA ARG A 147 15.60 -0.48 13.49
C ARG A 147 15.68 -1.76 12.65
N GLU A 148 14.55 -2.41 12.42
CA GLU A 148 14.44 -3.67 11.69
C GLU A 148 14.13 -3.46 10.19
N LYS A 149 13.87 -2.22 9.77
CA LYS A 149 13.51 -1.87 8.37
C LYS A 149 14.49 -2.44 7.34
N PRO A 150 15.83 -2.31 7.46
CA PRO A 150 16.74 -2.86 6.46
C PRO A 150 16.57 -4.38 6.27
N ARG A 151 16.24 -5.11 7.34
CA ARG A 151 15.96 -6.55 7.28
C ARG A 151 14.61 -6.83 6.58
N ALA A 152 13.57 -6.07 6.92
CA ALA A 152 12.26 -6.19 6.28
C ALA A 152 12.34 -5.92 4.78
N PHE A 153 13.03 -4.85 4.37
CA PHE A 153 13.24 -4.54 2.96
C PHE A 153 13.94 -5.68 2.20
N ARG A 154 15.03 -6.25 2.76
CA ARG A 154 15.71 -7.42 2.14
C ARG A 154 14.79 -8.62 1.99
N LYS A 155 13.99 -8.96 3.01
CA LYS A 155 13.03 -10.05 2.95
C LYS A 155 11.96 -9.83 1.88
N VAL A 156 11.40 -8.60 1.80
CA VAL A 156 10.39 -8.22 0.82
C VAL A 156 10.97 -8.32 -0.59
N MET A 157 12.15 -7.75 -0.84
CA MET A 157 12.80 -7.82 -2.16
C MET A 157 13.04 -9.26 -2.61
N LYS A 158 13.57 -10.10 -1.70
CA LYS A 158 13.76 -11.53 -1.97
C LYS A 158 12.43 -12.19 -2.34
N ARG A 159 11.38 -11.97 -1.53
CA ARG A 159 10.08 -12.57 -1.77
C ARG A 159 9.45 -12.12 -3.10
N ILE A 160 9.55 -10.84 -3.44
CA ILE A 160 9.08 -10.31 -4.73
C ILE A 160 9.81 -11.00 -5.89
N SER A 161 11.14 -11.18 -5.83
CA SER A 161 11.90 -11.90 -6.87
C SER A 161 11.47 -13.37 -7.01
N GLU A 162 11.00 -14.00 -5.93
CA GLU A 162 10.51 -15.39 -5.97
C GLU A 162 9.15 -15.52 -6.67
N ILE A 163 8.23 -14.57 -6.44
CA ILE A 163 6.83 -14.67 -6.87
C ILE A 163 6.51 -13.94 -8.18
N VAL A 164 7.29 -12.93 -8.55
CA VAL A 164 7.12 -12.16 -9.79
C VAL A 164 8.09 -12.70 -10.83
N LYS A 165 7.55 -13.27 -11.91
CA LYS A 165 8.36 -13.89 -12.99
C LYS A 165 8.55 -12.98 -14.19
N ASN A 166 7.66 -12.01 -14.38
CA ASN A 166 7.78 -11.03 -15.45
C ASN A 166 8.82 -9.96 -15.08
N GLU A 167 9.88 -9.81 -15.88
CA GLU A 167 10.98 -8.89 -15.59
C GLU A 167 10.54 -7.43 -15.48
N LYS A 168 9.66 -6.98 -16.38
CA LYS A 168 9.16 -5.60 -16.39
C LYS A 168 8.36 -5.30 -15.11
N GLU A 169 7.53 -6.24 -14.70
CA GLU A 169 6.75 -6.13 -13.47
C GLU A 169 7.66 -6.18 -12.23
N LEU A 170 8.66 -7.07 -12.23
CA LEU A 170 9.65 -7.15 -11.16
C LEU A 170 10.41 -5.84 -10.98
N LEU A 171 10.89 -5.24 -12.08
CA LEU A 171 11.57 -3.94 -12.05
C LEU A 171 10.66 -2.86 -11.44
N LYS A 172 9.39 -2.82 -11.84
CA LYS A 172 8.42 -1.87 -11.25
C LYS A 172 8.31 -2.03 -9.73
N TYR A 173 8.15 -3.27 -9.22
CA TYR A 173 8.09 -3.49 -7.78
C TYR A 173 9.40 -3.12 -7.06
N MET A 174 10.55 -3.41 -7.67
CA MET A 174 11.85 -3.02 -7.09
C MET A 174 12.03 -1.51 -7.01
N GLU A 175 11.56 -0.78 -8.02
CA GLU A 175 11.53 0.69 -8.00
C GLU A 175 10.63 1.22 -6.90
N ASP A 176 9.39 0.68 -6.77
CA ASP A 176 8.44 1.07 -5.75
C ASP A 176 9.01 0.81 -4.33
N ILE A 177 9.61 -0.37 -4.10
CA ILE A 177 10.27 -0.71 -2.84
C ILE A 177 11.44 0.25 -2.55
N SER A 178 12.28 0.53 -3.55
CA SER A 178 13.40 1.45 -3.40
C SER A 178 12.94 2.86 -3.05
N PHE A 179 11.86 3.30 -3.69
CA PHE A 179 11.26 4.60 -3.41
C PHE A 179 10.68 4.68 -1.99
N LEU A 180 9.98 3.63 -1.54
CA LEU A 180 9.49 3.52 -0.15
C LEU A 180 10.64 3.48 0.87
N GLY A 181 11.83 3.01 0.46
CA GLY A 181 13.03 3.06 1.30
C GLY A 181 13.37 4.47 1.78
N GLY A 182 13.12 5.48 0.96
CA GLY A 182 13.35 6.89 1.31
C GLY A 182 12.55 7.37 2.53
N LEU A 183 11.37 6.78 2.82
CA LEU A 183 10.59 7.07 4.04
C LEU A 183 11.31 6.70 5.34
N PHE A 184 12.18 5.70 5.26
CA PHE A 184 12.80 5.07 6.41
C PHE A 184 14.32 5.25 6.43
N ASP A 185 14.86 6.14 5.57
CA ASP A 185 16.29 6.35 5.35
C ASP A 185 17.03 5.04 4.97
N VAL A 186 16.34 4.10 4.35
CA VAL A 186 16.91 2.84 3.88
C VAL A 186 17.40 3.02 2.44
N LYS A 187 18.72 3.06 2.28
CA LYS A 187 19.35 3.11 0.95
C LYS A 187 19.33 1.71 0.32
N ILE A 188 18.57 1.55 -0.76
CA ILE A 188 18.52 0.32 -1.53
C ILE A 188 19.28 0.55 -2.83
N LYS A 189 20.32 -0.23 -3.05
CA LYS A 189 20.99 -0.31 -4.35
C LYS A 189 20.32 -1.39 -5.17
N VAL A 190 19.45 -1.01 -6.10
CA VAL A 190 18.95 -1.92 -7.12
C VAL A 190 20.10 -2.15 -8.09
N LYS A 191 20.74 -3.32 -8.02
CA LYS A 191 21.69 -3.73 -9.05
C LYS A 191 20.86 -4.09 -10.29
N PRO A 192 21.16 -3.56 -11.47
CA PRO A 192 20.57 -4.09 -12.69
C PRO A 192 20.92 -5.59 -12.75
N MET A 193 19.90 -6.43 -12.88
CA MET A 193 20.15 -7.85 -13.13
C MET A 193 20.92 -7.96 -14.45
N PRO A 194 21.94 -8.85 -14.52
CA PRO A 194 22.58 -9.10 -15.80
C PRO A 194 21.50 -9.61 -16.77
N ILE A 195 21.22 -8.83 -17.80
CA ILE A 195 20.38 -9.27 -18.91
C ILE A 195 21.16 -10.43 -19.56
N GLN A 196 20.75 -11.67 -19.31
CA GLN A 196 21.21 -12.78 -20.12
C GLN A 196 20.51 -12.64 -21.48
N VAL A 197 21.16 -11.95 -22.40
CA VAL A 197 20.79 -11.97 -23.81
C VAL A 197 21.22 -13.33 -24.35
N ASP A 198 20.28 -14.25 -24.45
CA ASP A 198 20.47 -15.51 -25.17
C ASP A 198 20.59 -15.19 -26.66
N ILE A 199 21.83 -14.91 -27.09
CA ILE A 199 22.15 -14.74 -28.52
C ILE A 199 22.16 -16.15 -29.13
N ARG A 200 21.00 -16.64 -29.53
CA ARG A 200 20.93 -17.81 -30.40
C ARG A 200 21.61 -17.44 -31.70
N LYS A 201 22.77 -18.05 -31.96
CA LYS A 201 23.46 -17.91 -33.23
C LYS A 201 22.50 -18.33 -34.34
N PRO A 202 22.25 -17.48 -35.37
CA PRO A 202 21.47 -17.91 -36.50
C PRO A 202 22.21 -19.08 -37.16
N SER A 203 21.53 -20.20 -37.32
CA SER A 203 22.03 -21.35 -38.10
C SER A 203 22.08 -20.93 -39.56
N PHE A 204 23.26 -20.51 -40.02
CA PHE A 204 23.54 -20.40 -41.44
C PHE A 204 23.62 -21.83 -42.01
N THR A 205 22.58 -22.30 -42.66
CA THR A 205 22.64 -23.43 -43.58
C THR A 205 23.42 -22.98 -44.81
N SER A 206 24.62 -23.52 -44.94
CA SER A 206 25.43 -23.41 -46.14
C SER A 206 24.67 -24.04 -47.29
N GLY A 207 24.20 -23.20 -48.21
CA GLY A 207 23.60 -23.63 -49.48
C GLY A 207 24.60 -24.29 -50.36
N GLU A 208 24.16 -25.38 -50.94
CA GLU A 208 24.82 -26.25 -51.89
C GLU A 208 25.43 -25.48 -53.05
N LYS A 209 26.70 -25.84 -53.36
CA LYS A 209 27.32 -25.57 -54.64
C LYS A 209 26.67 -26.50 -55.67
N ARG A 210 25.89 -25.97 -56.60
CA ARG A 210 25.61 -26.65 -57.91
C ARG A 210 26.75 -26.36 -58.82
N LYS A 211 27.42 -27.47 -59.24
CA LYS A 211 28.22 -27.54 -60.46
C LYS A 211 27.29 -27.63 -61.64
N GLY A 212 27.62 -26.94 -62.72
CA GLY A 212 27.08 -27.01 -64.04
C GLY A 212 27.76 -25.99 -64.92
#